data_bbef50dbc41c8215e14485cece505db2
#
_entry.id   bbef50dbc41c8215e14485cece505db2
#
_cell.length_a   1.000
_cell.length_b   1.000
_cell.length_c   1.000
_cell.angle_alpha   90.00
_cell.angle_beta   90.00
_cell.angle_gamma   90.00
#
_symmetry.space_group_name_H-M   'P 1'
#
loop_
_entity.id
_entity.type
_entity.pdbx_description
1 polymer ?
#
loop_
_entity_poly.entity_id
_entity_poly.type
_entity_poly.pdbx_seq_one_letter_code
_entity_poly.pdbx_strand_id
1 'polypeptide(L)'
;GMHNKAMLLFNQYMLVGGMPKPVVAFIQNKKDFTESDKEKRDILRLYREDIMKIDARYRSKVLSIFDQIPGFLSSHEKRIVFKQLQDGSYADQYEETFFWLADSMISNESFLCNDPNVGLSLNETRSYVKCYLADTGLLVSHAFDENELLEDDVYKQILAGKLQINEGMLYENAIAQMLVASGHKLYFYTHYNKVKHRNDIEIDFIISNNSKLKYKMYPIEVKSGKQYKTTSLNNFREKYKNRIGESYIIHPKNLIIKDGIICIPPYMTMML
;
A
#
# COMPACT_ATOMS: atom_id res chain seq x y z
N GLY A 1 -18.59 -11.10 -17.78
CA GLY A 1 -18.14 -12.35 -17.19
C GLY A 1 -17.78 -12.19 -15.71
N MET A 2 -17.41 -13.28 -15.06
CA MET A 2 -17.15 -13.33 -13.61
C MET A 2 -16.03 -12.39 -13.18
N HIS A 3 -14.96 -12.29 -13.96
CA HIS A 3 -13.85 -11.35 -13.73
C HIS A 3 -14.33 -9.89 -13.64
N ASN A 4 -15.17 -9.43 -14.57
CA ASN A 4 -15.66 -8.04 -14.55
C ASN A 4 -16.51 -7.75 -13.29
N LYS A 5 -17.30 -8.74 -12.85
CA LYS A 5 -18.04 -8.63 -11.58
C LYS A 5 -17.09 -8.51 -10.37
N ALA A 6 -16.08 -9.36 -10.32
CA ALA A 6 -15.08 -9.34 -9.24
C ALA A 6 -14.30 -8.02 -9.23
N MET A 7 -13.91 -7.51 -10.40
CA MET A 7 -13.24 -6.20 -10.51
C MET A 7 -14.14 -5.04 -10.06
N LEU A 8 -15.43 -5.07 -10.41
CA LEU A 8 -16.36 -4.05 -9.92
C LEU A 8 -16.46 -4.07 -8.39
N LEU A 9 -16.57 -5.25 -7.78
CA LEU A 9 -16.61 -5.40 -6.33
C LEU A 9 -15.28 -4.96 -5.69
N PHE A 10 -14.15 -5.30 -6.30
CA PHE A 10 -12.84 -4.85 -5.81
C PHE A 10 -12.71 -3.33 -5.86
N ASN A 11 -13.15 -2.68 -6.93
CA ASN A 11 -13.13 -1.23 -7.04
C ASN A 11 -14.05 -0.57 -5.99
N GLN A 12 -15.23 -1.14 -5.73
CA GLN A 12 -16.08 -0.70 -4.62
C GLN A 12 -15.38 -0.88 -3.26
N TYR A 13 -14.73 -2.02 -3.06
CA TYR A 13 -13.97 -2.31 -1.85
C TYR A 13 -12.84 -1.28 -1.63
N MET A 14 -12.10 -0.89 -2.65
CA MET A 14 -11.05 0.13 -2.50
C MET A 14 -11.61 1.47 -1.98
N LEU A 15 -12.85 1.81 -2.32
CA LEU A 15 -13.49 3.07 -1.92
C LEU A 15 -14.20 2.98 -0.56
N VAL A 16 -14.81 1.85 -0.26
CA VAL A 16 -15.52 1.62 1.01
C VAL A 16 -14.56 1.20 2.12
N GLY A 17 -13.57 0.40 1.77
CA GLY A 17 -12.66 -0.26 2.71
C GLY A 17 -13.20 -1.58 3.26
N GLY A 18 -12.48 -2.13 4.23
CA GLY A 18 -12.82 -3.37 4.95
C GLY A 18 -13.29 -3.15 6.38
N MET A 19 -13.35 -1.90 6.87
CA MET A 19 -13.82 -1.61 8.21
C MET A 19 -15.32 -1.95 8.35
N PRO A 20 -15.75 -2.70 9.39
CA PRO A 20 -17.13 -3.20 9.49
C PRO A 20 -18.20 -2.12 9.41
N LYS A 21 -18.04 -1.01 10.13
CA LYS A 21 -19.01 0.08 10.18
C LYS A 21 -19.26 0.73 8.82
N PRO A 22 -18.22 1.21 8.08
CA PRO A 22 -18.37 1.72 6.71
C PRO A 22 -19.02 0.72 5.76
N VAL A 23 -18.64 -0.57 5.85
CA VAL A 23 -19.22 -1.62 4.99
C VAL A 23 -20.70 -1.82 5.27
N VAL A 24 -21.11 -1.88 6.56
CA VAL A 24 -22.50 -2.00 6.96
C VAL A 24 -23.30 -0.78 6.49
N ALA A 25 -22.77 0.43 6.70
CA ALA A 25 -23.42 1.66 6.26
C ALA A 25 -23.65 1.67 4.74
N PHE A 26 -22.64 1.27 3.96
CA PHE A 26 -22.76 1.16 2.51
C PHE A 26 -23.83 0.15 2.07
N ILE A 27 -23.86 -1.04 2.67
CA ILE A 27 -24.80 -2.10 2.29
C ILE A 27 -26.24 -1.74 2.67
N GLN A 28 -26.46 -1.24 3.89
CA GLN A 28 -27.78 -0.93 4.41
C GLN A 28 -28.43 0.27 3.72
N ASN A 29 -27.62 1.22 3.24
CA ASN A 29 -28.10 2.42 2.56
C ASN A 29 -28.06 2.29 1.02
N LYS A 30 -28.41 1.11 0.49
CA LYS A 30 -28.55 0.85 -0.96
C LYS A 30 -27.26 1.11 -1.76
N LYS A 31 -26.10 0.90 -1.14
CA LYS A 31 -24.76 1.16 -1.68
C LYS A 31 -24.48 2.65 -1.90
N ASP A 32 -24.97 3.49 -1.02
CA ASP A 32 -24.64 4.91 -0.96
C ASP A 32 -23.27 5.10 -0.29
N PHE A 33 -22.34 5.71 -1.00
CA PHE A 33 -21.00 5.97 -0.48
C PHE A 33 -20.96 7.09 0.55
N THR A 34 -21.92 8.03 0.54
CA THR A 34 -21.98 9.14 1.50
C THR A 34 -22.07 8.63 2.94
N GLU A 35 -22.96 7.66 3.18
CA GLU A 35 -23.13 7.08 4.50
C GLU A 35 -21.89 6.31 4.97
N SER A 36 -21.21 5.63 4.03
CA SER A 36 -19.92 4.98 4.29
C SER A 36 -18.83 6.02 4.62
N ASP A 37 -18.81 7.16 3.93
CA ASP A 37 -17.80 8.22 4.15
C ASP A 37 -17.95 8.85 5.54
N LYS A 38 -19.17 9.05 6.03
CA LYS A 38 -19.43 9.51 7.42
C LYS A 38 -18.75 8.61 8.43
N GLU A 39 -18.96 7.30 8.32
CA GLU A 39 -18.37 6.33 9.24
C GLU A 39 -16.84 6.28 9.14
N LYS A 40 -16.28 6.42 7.93
CA LYS A 40 -14.83 6.49 7.73
C LYS A 40 -14.22 7.74 8.38
N ARG A 41 -14.87 8.89 8.24
CA ARG A 41 -14.43 10.16 8.88
C ARG A 41 -14.49 10.08 10.39
N ASP A 42 -15.51 9.43 10.94
CA ASP A 42 -15.59 9.19 12.39
C ASP A 42 -14.42 8.34 12.87
N ILE A 43 -14.03 7.29 12.12
CA ILE A 43 -12.85 6.47 12.45
C ILE A 43 -11.57 7.31 12.38
N LEU A 44 -11.37 8.11 11.33
CA LEU A 44 -10.20 8.99 11.20
C LEU A 44 -10.12 10.00 12.34
N ARG A 45 -11.27 10.55 12.78
CA ARG A 45 -11.33 11.42 13.95
C ARG A 45 -10.93 10.69 15.22
N LEU A 46 -11.39 9.47 15.42
CA LEU A 46 -11.00 8.64 16.57
C LEU A 46 -9.49 8.33 16.55
N TYR A 47 -8.89 8.05 15.39
CA TYR A 47 -7.45 7.89 15.28
C TYR A 47 -6.69 9.14 15.72
N ARG A 48 -7.14 10.35 15.31
CA ARG A 48 -6.55 11.61 15.79
C ARG A 48 -6.71 11.79 17.30
N GLU A 49 -7.86 11.46 17.87
CA GLU A 49 -8.11 11.50 19.31
C GLU A 49 -7.17 10.55 20.07
N ASP A 50 -6.89 9.37 19.53
CA ASP A 50 -5.96 8.42 20.13
C ASP A 50 -4.51 8.90 20.03
N ILE A 51 -4.11 9.47 18.91
CA ILE A 51 -2.80 10.13 18.76
C ILE A 51 -2.65 11.27 19.79
N MET A 52 -3.72 12.00 20.11
CA MET A 52 -3.66 13.09 21.10
C MET A 52 -3.43 12.59 22.53
N LYS A 53 -3.61 11.30 22.83
CA LYS A 53 -3.39 10.70 24.15
C LYS A 53 -1.96 10.25 24.41
N ILE A 54 -1.12 10.17 23.37
CA ILE A 54 0.28 9.76 23.51
C ILE A 54 1.15 10.86 24.13
N ASP A 55 2.37 10.51 24.54
CA ASP A 55 3.32 11.47 25.13
C ASP A 55 3.50 12.70 24.22
N ALA A 56 3.44 13.88 24.82
CA ALA A 56 3.51 15.17 24.11
C ALA A 56 4.78 15.32 23.23
N ARG A 57 5.87 14.64 23.58
CA ARG A 57 7.13 14.65 22.81
C ARG A 57 7.00 14.05 21.42
N TYR A 58 6.11 13.05 21.24
CA TYR A 58 5.94 12.32 19.98
C TYR A 58 4.67 12.73 19.23
N ARG A 59 3.67 13.23 19.94
CA ARG A 59 2.33 13.54 19.43
C ARG A 59 2.32 14.33 18.12
N SER A 60 3.05 15.45 18.08
CA SER A 60 3.09 16.30 16.89
C SER A 60 3.70 15.60 15.68
N LYS A 61 4.69 14.72 15.90
CA LYS A 61 5.33 13.95 14.83
C LYS A 61 4.42 12.86 14.32
N VAL A 62 3.78 12.10 15.22
CA VAL A 62 2.83 11.05 14.85
C VAL A 62 1.67 11.65 14.05
N LEU A 63 1.10 12.76 14.53
CA LEU A 63 0.02 13.45 13.82
C LEU A 63 0.48 13.95 12.45
N SER A 64 1.65 14.58 12.37
CA SER A 64 2.21 15.06 11.11
C SER A 64 2.45 13.94 10.10
N ILE A 65 2.96 12.78 10.51
CA ILE A 65 3.13 11.63 9.63
C ILE A 65 1.78 11.08 9.21
N PHE A 66 0.85 10.89 10.15
CA PHE A 66 -0.49 10.40 9.86
C PHE A 66 -1.19 11.27 8.80
N ASP A 67 -1.17 12.60 8.97
CA ASP A 67 -1.80 13.54 8.03
C ASP A 67 -1.12 13.54 6.65
N GLN A 68 0.16 13.19 6.57
CA GLN A 68 0.91 13.17 5.32
C GLN A 68 0.88 11.81 4.59
N ILE A 69 0.31 10.75 5.16
CA ILE A 69 0.26 9.43 4.51
C ILE A 69 -0.26 9.51 3.07
N PRO A 70 -1.40 10.18 2.77
CA PRO A 70 -1.88 10.28 1.40
C PRO A 70 -0.89 11.01 0.48
N GLY A 71 -0.24 12.06 0.99
CA GLY A 71 0.78 12.82 0.25
C GLY A 71 2.00 11.96 -0.09
N PHE A 72 2.53 11.19 0.85
CA PHE A 72 3.63 10.26 0.60
C PHE A 72 3.28 9.21 -0.45
N LEU A 73 2.11 8.59 -0.34
CA LEU A 73 1.66 7.56 -1.28
C LEU A 73 1.32 8.10 -2.66
N SER A 74 0.97 9.38 -2.78
CA SER A 74 0.73 10.04 -4.07
C SER A 74 2.01 10.47 -4.78
N SER A 75 3.13 10.55 -4.07
CA SER A 75 4.42 10.92 -4.64
C SER A 75 4.97 9.83 -5.57
N HIS A 76 5.89 10.22 -6.48
CA HIS A 76 6.49 9.29 -7.44
C HIS A 76 7.25 8.15 -6.74
N GLU A 77 8.03 8.45 -5.71
CA GLU A 77 8.88 7.46 -5.04
C GLU A 77 8.17 6.73 -3.89
N LYS A 78 7.06 7.26 -3.37
CA LYS A 78 6.25 6.73 -2.24
C LYS A 78 7.04 6.33 -0.99
N ARG A 79 8.37 6.33 -1.05
CA ARG A 79 9.25 6.04 0.09
C ARG A 79 9.53 7.30 0.88
N ILE A 80 9.52 7.15 2.17
CA ILE A 80 9.88 8.18 3.13
C ILE A 80 11.32 7.93 3.55
N VAL A 81 12.15 8.97 3.49
CA VAL A 81 13.54 8.95 3.94
C VAL A 81 13.60 9.74 5.22
N PHE A 82 13.87 9.11 6.35
CA PHE A 82 13.83 9.79 7.67
C PHE A 82 14.72 11.03 7.74
N LYS A 83 15.89 10.99 7.10
CA LYS A 83 16.80 12.14 7.05
C LYS A 83 16.25 13.36 6.31
N GLN A 84 15.21 13.17 5.46
CA GLN A 84 14.58 14.26 4.72
C GLN A 84 13.42 14.91 5.48
N LEU A 85 12.89 14.25 6.51
CA LEU A 85 11.80 14.78 7.33
C LEU A 85 12.25 15.86 8.30
N GLN A 86 13.53 15.85 8.69
CA GLN A 86 14.13 16.91 9.51
C GLN A 86 15.67 16.85 9.48
N ASP A 87 16.38 17.99 9.72
CA ASP A 87 17.84 18.04 9.73
C ASP A 87 18.46 17.10 10.79
N GLY A 88 19.16 16.14 10.33
CA GLY A 88 20.35 15.44 10.84
C GLY A 88 20.30 14.65 12.15
N SER A 89 19.62 15.06 13.21
CA SER A 89 19.82 14.50 14.55
C SER A 89 18.66 13.68 15.12
N TYR A 90 17.58 13.48 14.38
CA TYR A 90 16.33 12.92 14.92
C TYR A 90 15.75 11.72 14.13
N ALA A 91 16.59 11.04 13.35
CA ALA A 91 16.13 9.86 12.57
C ALA A 91 15.49 8.78 13.46
N ASP A 92 16.03 8.55 14.64
CA ASP A 92 15.52 7.55 15.60
C ASP A 92 14.11 7.89 16.10
N GLN A 93 13.80 9.18 16.24
CA GLN A 93 12.47 9.61 16.71
C GLN A 93 11.37 9.39 15.66
N TYR A 94 11.71 9.34 14.37
CA TYR A 94 10.74 9.00 13.33
C TYR A 94 10.52 7.50 13.23
N GLU A 95 11.52 6.67 13.50
CA GLU A 95 11.35 5.22 13.60
C GLU A 95 10.30 4.87 14.66
N GLU A 96 10.39 5.47 15.85
CA GLU A 96 9.40 5.31 16.92
C GLU A 96 7.99 5.75 16.50
N THR A 97 7.89 6.81 15.69
CA THR A 97 6.61 7.31 15.17
C THR A 97 5.93 6.29 14.26
N PHE A 98 6.67 5.74 13.29
CA PHE A 98 6.14 4.72 12.38
C PHE A 98 5.82 3.44 13.15
N PHE A 99 6.68 3.05 14.08
CA PHE A 99 6.44 1.89 14.92
C PHE A 99 5.14 2.02 15.72
N TRP A 100 4.88 3.20 16.28
CA TRP A 100 3.63 3.44 17.02
C TRP A 100 2.39 3.34 16.11
N LEU A 101 2.45 3.90 14.91
CA LEU A 101 1.35 3.82 13.94
C LEU A 101 1.07 2.37 13.52
N ALA A 102 2.12 1.58 13.31
CA ALA A 102 1.99 0.15 12.97
C ALA A 102 1.45 -0.67 14.15
N ASP A 103 2.00 -0.49 15.35
CA ASP A 103 1.58 -1.21 16.56
C ASP A 103 0.12 -0.90 16.92
N SER A 104 -0.31 0.34 16.66
CA SER A 104 -1.70 0.77 16.80
C SER A 104 -2.61 0.29 15.66
N MET A 105 -2.11 -0.46 14.69
CA MET A 105 -2.83 -0.94 13.49
C MET A 105 -3.48 0.19 12.66
N ILE A 106 -2.90 1.39 12.70
CA ILE A 106 -3.33 2.53 11.89
C ILE A 106 -2.67 2.48 10.51
N SER A 107 -1.44 1.95 10.44
CA SER A 107 -0.67 1.85 9.21
C SER A 107 0.00 0.48 9.04
N ASN A 108 0.41 0.19 7.81
CA ASN A 108 1.19 -0.96 7.43
C ASN A 108 2.50 -0.45 6.82
N GLU A 109 3.63 -0.75 7.46
CA GLU A 109 4.94 -0.35 6.98
C GLU A 109 5.56 -1.40 6.06
N SER A 110 6.19 -0.91 4.99
CA SER A 110 7.05 -1.70 4.13
C SER A 110 8.46 -1.12 4.18
N PHE A 111 9.45 -1.93 4.56
CA PHE A 111 10.83 -1.49 4.70
C PHE A 111 11.67 -1.85 3.48
N LEU A 112 12.70 -1.03 3.20
CA LEU A 112 13.66 -1.34 2.14
C LEU A 112 14.47 -2.58 2.52
N CYS A 113 14.49 -3.59 1.63
CA CYS A 113 15.40 -4.71 1.72
C CYS A 113 16.58 -4.50 0.77
N ASN A 114 17.77 -4.26 1.31
CA ASN A 114 18.95 -3.92 0.49
C ASN A 114 19.55 -5.10 -0.27
N ASP A 115 19.54 -6.28 0.34
CA ASP A 115 19.97 -7.53 -0.29
C ASP A 115 18.89 -8.59 -0.12
N PRO A 116 17.93 -8.65 -1.05
CA PRO A 116 16.85 -9.62 -0.99
C PRO A 116 17.38 -11.04 -0.93
N ASN A 117 17.14 -11.71 0.18
CA ASN A 117 17.52 -13.09 0.45
C ASN A 117 16.51 -13.71 1.44
N VAL A 118 16.63 -15.00 1.71
CA VAL A 118 15.91 -15.65 2.79
C VAL A 118 16.18 -14.92 4.10
N GLY A 119 15.12 -14.69 4.89
CA GLY A 119 15.22 -13.84 6.07
C GLY A 119 15.31 -12.36 5.69
N LEU A 120 14.31 -11.86 4.95
CA LEU A 120 14.22 -10.48 4.48
C LEU A 120 14.47 -9.45 5.58
N SER A 121 14.02 -9.74 6.81
CA SER A 121 14.25 -8.89 8.00
C SER A 121 15.72 -8.71 8.37
N LEU A 122 16.60 -9.63 7.98
CA LEU A 122 18.05 -9.51 8.27
C LEU A 122 18.71 -8.41 7.42
N ASN A 123 18.09 -8.05 6.32
CA ASN A 123 18.62 -7.09 5.35
C ASN A 123 17.69 -5.85 5.21
N GLU A 124 16.81 -5.63 6.19
CA GLU A 124 15.93 -4.45 6.18
C GLU A 124 16.71 -3.19 6.57
N THR A 125 16.36 -2.10 5.93
CA THR A 125 16.85 -0.77 6.26
C THR A 125 15.68 0.11 6.67
N ARG A 126 15.54 0.31 7.98
CA ARG A 126 14.39 0.99 8.58
C ARG A 126 14.32 2.49 8.30
N SER A 127 15.45 3.11 7.94
CA SER A 127 15.48 4.53 7.54
C SER A 127 14.79 4.85 6.21
N TYR A 128 14.31 3.82 5.50
CA TYR A 128 13.52 3.92 4.28
C TYR A 128 12.24 3.11 4.45
N VAL A 129 11.12 3.78 4.50
CA VAL A 129 9.81 3.16 4.71
C VAL A 129 8.80 3.64 3.68
N LYS A 130 7.93 2.74 3.22
CA LYS A 130 6.64 3.08 2.60
C LYS A 130 5.57 2.86 3.66
N CYS A 131 4.77 3.87 3.93
CA CYS A 131 3.74 3.84 4.97
C CYS A 131 2.36 3.81 4.29
N TYR A 132 1.69 2.68 4.38
CA TYR A 132 0.34 2.47 3.86
C TYR A 132 -0.66 2.64 4.99
N LEU A 133 -1.83 3.22 4.70
CA LEU A 133 -2.91 3.23 5.68
C LEU A 133 -3.48 1.81 5.81
N ALA A 134 -3.81 1.39 7.02
CA ALA A 134 -4.28 0.03 7.28
C ALA A 134 -5.57 -0.35 6.54
N ASP A 135 -6.37 0.66 6.16
CA ASP A 135 -7.58 0.47 5.36
C ASP A 135 -7.63 1.43 4.18
N THR A 136 -7.85 0.89 2.97
CA THR A 136 -7.86 1.67 1.74
C THR A 136 -9.05 2.61 1.64
N GLY A 137 -10.22 2.23 2.18
CA GLY A 137 -11.37 3.12 2.23
C GLY A 137 -11.12 4.34 3.11
N LEU A 138 -10.44 4.16 4.25
CA LEU A 138 -10.00 5.27 5.09
C LEU A 138 -9.01 6.17 4.35
N LEU A 139 -8.09 5.60 3.56
CA LEU A 139 -7.14 6.37 2.76
C LEU A 139 -7.85 7.32 1.78
N VAL A 140 -8.95 6.88 1.15
CA VAL A 140 -9.74 7.74 0.26
C VAL A 140 -10.30 8.93 1.02
N SER A 141 -11.00 8.71 2.14
CA SER A 141 -11.57 9.81 2.95
C SER A 141 -10.48 10.72 3.52
N HIS A 142 -9.33 10.15 3.90
CA HIS A 142 -8.19 10.91 4.40
C HIS A 142 -7.52 11.77 3.32
N ALA A 143 -7.45 11.30 2.09
CA ALA A 143 -6.91 12.06 0.96
C ALA A 143 -7.77 13.27 0.57
N PHE A 144 -9.06 13.27 0.93
CA PHE A 144 -10.01 14.35 0.71
C PHE A 144 -10.43 15.03 2.04
N ASP A 145 -9.52 15.12 2.99
CA ASP A 145 -9.80 15.61 4.35
C ASP A 145 -10.21 17.09 4.39
N GLU A 146 -9.86 17.87 3.36
CA GLU A 146 -10.29 19.27 3.19
C GLU A 146 -11.80 19.43 2.99
N ASN A 147 -12.50 18.34 2.63
CA ASN A 147 -13.95 18.33 2.45
C ASN A 147 -14.63 17.80 3.71
N GLU A 148 -15.70 18.43 4.14
CA GLU A 148 -16.47 17.97 5.31
C GLU A 148 -17.07 16.57 5.10
N LEU A 149 -17.46 16.25 3.87
CA LEU A 149 -18.05 14.97 3.47
C LEU A 149 -17.88 14.77 1.95
N LEU A 150 -17.59 13.55 1.54
CA LEU A 150 -17.64 13.18 0.13
C LEU A 150 -19.00 12.57 -0.22
N GLU A 151 -19.70 13.25 -1.12
CA GLU A 151 -21.00 12.79 -1.60
C GLU A 151 -20.88 11.57 -2.51
N ASP A 152 -21.94 10.80 -2.60
CA ASP A 152 -22.04 9.57 -3.43
C ASP A 152 -21.68 9.81 -4.90
N ASP A 153 -22.04 10.97 -5.45
CA ASP A 153 -21.69 11.32 -6.82
C ASP A 153 -20.19 11.43 -7.07
N VAL A 154 -19.40 11.92 -6.10
CA VAL A 154 -17.94 11.98 -6.18
C VAL A 154 -17.35 10.58 -6.29
N TYR A 155 -17.80 9.67 -5.44
CA TYR A 155 -17.39 8.26 -5.48
C TYR A 155 -17.78 7.56 -6.79
N LYS A 156 -18.97 7.82 -7.30
CA LYS A 156 -19.42 7.30 -8.60
C LYS A 156 -18.59 7.84 -9.77
N GLN A 157 -18.15 9.09 -9.70
CA GLN A 157 -17.25 9.67 -10.71
C GLN A 157 -15.86 9.04 -10.65
N ILE A 158 -15.34 8.72 -9.46
CA ILE A 158 -14.09 7.98 -9.28
C ILE A 158 -14.23 6.58 -9.91
N LEU A 159 -15.30 5.84 -9.58
CA LEU A 159 -15.55 4.51 -10.14
C LEU A 159 -15.69 4.52 -11.67
N ALA A 160 -16.25 5.60 -12.22
CA ALA A 160 -16.42 5.77 -13.66
C ALA A 160 -15.15 6.27 -14.36
N GLY A 161 -14.05 6.54 -13.63
CA GLY A 161 -12.82 7.10 -14.16
C GLY A 161 -12.94 8.55 -14.65
N LYS A 162 -14.00 9.27 -14.23
CA LYS A 162 -14.26 10.66 -14.61
C LYS A 162 -13.54 11.65 -13.69
N LEU A 163 -13.37 11.30 -12.42
CA LEU A 163 -12.56 12.04 -11.47
C LEU A 163 -11.25 11.28 -11.29
N GLN A 164 -10.13 11.95 -11.64
CA GLN A 164 -8.81 11.33 -11.47
C GLN A 164 -8.41 11.38 -10.00
N ILE A 165 -8.30 10.20 -9.40
CA ILE A 165 -7.59 9.96 -8.17
C ILE A 165 -6.32 9.18 -8.53
N ASN A 166 -5.29 9.25 -7.70
CA ASN A 166 -4.10 8.44 -7.91
C ASN A 166 -4.43 6.94 -7.73
N GLU A 167 -4.91 6.30 -8.80
CA GLU A 167 -5.26 4.87 -8.79
C GLU A 167 -4.08 4.00 -8.33
N GLY A 168 -2.85 4.37 -8.71
CA GLY A 168 -1.65 3.65 -8.29
C GLY A 168 -1.46 3.66 -6.78
N MET A 169 -1.80 4.77 -6.11
CA MET A 169 -1.80 4.88 -4.66
C MET A 169 -2.81 3.92 -4.03
N LEU A 170 -4.05 3.93 -4.51
CA LEU A 170 -5.12 3.09 -3.96
C LEU A 170 -4.87 1.61 -4.20
N TYR A 171 -4.44 1.22 -5.41
CA TYR A 171 -4.10 -0.16 -5.72
C TYR A 171 -2.98 -0.67 -4.81
N GLU A 172 -1.87 0.07 -4.71
CA GLU A 172 -0.74 -0.36 -3.89
C GLU A 172 -1.11 -0.46 -2.41
N ASN A 173 -1.90 0.50 -1.89
CA ASN A 173 -2.41 0.43 -0.51
C ASN A 173 -3.34 -0.77 -0.28
N ALA A 174 -4.27 -1.05 -1.20
CA ALA A 174 -5.16 -2.20 -1.08
C ALA A 174 -4.38 -3.52 -1.11
N ILE A 175 -3.37 -3.63 -1.96
CA ILE A 175 -2.51 -4.81 -2.02
C ILE A 175 -1.68 -4.96 -0.74
N ALA A 176 -1.10 -3.87 -0.20
CA ALA A 176 -0.42 -3.88 1.08
C ALA A 176 -1.33 -4.41 2.21
N GLN A 177 -2.54 -3.87 2.31
CA GLN A 177 -3.57 -4.32 3.27
C GLN A 177 -3.88 -5.81 3.13
N MET A 178 -4.07 -6.31 1.90
CA MET A 178 -4.39 -7.71 1.64
C MET A 178 -3.22 -8.64 1.98
N LEU A 179 -1.98 -8.27 1.64
CA LEU A 179 -0.79 -9.04 1.98
C LEU A 179 -0.58 -9.14 3.50
N VAL A 180 -0.76 -8.03 4.23
CA VAL A 180 -0.69 -8.04 5.70
C VAL A 180 -1.80 -8.89 6.30
N ALA A 181 -3.02 -8.81 5.78
CA ALA A 181 -4.14 -9.64 6.22
C ALA A 181 -3.89 -11.15 5.97
N SER A 182 -3.07 -11.49 4.96
CA SER A 182 -2.61 -12.87 4.70
C SER A 182 -1.40 -13.28 5.56
N GLY A 183 -0.94 -12.41 6.46
CA GLY A 183 0.14 -12.71 7.41
C GLY A 183 1.55 -12.37 6.90
N HIS A 184 1.68 -11.65 5.79
CA HIS A 184 2.98 -11.25 5.27
C HIS A 184 3.51 -9.98 5.93
N LYS A 185 4.80 -9.96 6.21
CA LYS A 185 5.56 -8.71 6.41
C LYS A 185 5.90 -8.12 5.06
N LEU A 186 5.82 -6.80 4.95
CA LEU A 186 6.03 -6.10 3.71
C LEU A 186 7.47 -5.61 3.60
N TYR A 187 8.07 -5.85 2.45
CA TYR A 187 9.38 -5.30 2.06
C TYR A 187 9.29 -4.79 0.64
N PHE A 188 10.06 -3.77 0.30
CA PHE A 188 10.24 -3.30 -1.06
C PHE A 188 11.72 -3.30 -1.44
N TYR A 189 12.01 -3.15 -2.73
CA TYR A 189 13.39 -3.06 -3.21
C TYR A 189 13.53 -1.94 -4.22
N THR A 190 14.62 -1.20 -4.10
CA THR A 190 15.03 -0.23 -5.12
C THR A 190 16.53 -0.36 -5.37
N HIS A 191 16.94 -0.20 -6.63
CA HIS A 191 18.34 -0.13 -7.01
C HIS A 191 18.60 1.13 -7.82
N TYR A 192 19.43 2.00 -7.27
CA TYR A 192 19.85 3.22 -7.95
C TYR A 192 21.05 2.95 -8.84
N ASN A 193 20.91 3.17 -10.15
CA ASN A 193 21.98 3.05 -11.11
C ASN A 193 22.75 4.38 -11.21
N LYS A 194 23.99 4.38 -10.71
CA LYS A 194 24.83 5.57 -10.66
C LYS A 194 25.19 6.11 -12.06
N VAL A 195 25.26 5.24 -13.08
CA VAL A 195 25.60 5.63 -14.46
C VAL A 195 24.39 6.28 -15.15
N LYS A 196 23.20 5.74 -14.92
CA LYS A 196 21.95 6.24 -15.50
C LYS A 196 21.30 7.34 -14.66
N HIS A 197 21.82 7.66 -13.47
CA HIS A 197 21.28 8.61 -12.50
C HIS A 197 19.77 8.42 -12.22
N ARG A 198 19.32 7.15 -12.14
CA ARG A 198 17.94 6.79 -11.85
C ARG A 198 17.84 5.40 -11.26
N ASN A 199 16.69 5.08 -10.65
CA ASN A 199 16.37 3.72 -10.29
C ASN A 199 16.17 2.89 -11.57
N ASP A 200 16.86 1.76 -11.70
CA ASP A 200 16.69 0.80 -12.79
C ASP A 200 15.98 -0.48 -12.36
N ILE A 201 15.81 -0.66 -11.06
CA ILE A 201 14.94 -1.69 -10.47
C ILE A 201 14.14 -1.06 -9.34
N GLU A 202 12.84 -1.29 -9.37
CA GLU A 202 11.92 -0.94 -8.30
C GLU A 202 10.87 -2.04 -8.20
N ILE A 203 10.76 -2.66 -7.03
CA ILE A 203 9.80 -3.73 -6.72
C ILE A 203 8.93 -3.27 -5.58
N ASP A 204 7.61 -3.25 -5.79
CA ASP A 204 6.66 -2.70 -4.84
C ASP A 204 6.59 -3.52 -3.57
N PHE A 205 6.53 -4.86 -3.69
CA PHE A 205 6.56 -5.77 -2.55
C PHE A 205 7.47 -6.97 -2.80
N ILE A 206 8.13 -7.42 -1.74
CA ILE A 206 8.79 -8.71 -1.68
C ILE A 206 8.24 -9.44 -0.47
N ILE A 207 7.74 -10.65 -0.68
CA ILE A 207 7.26 -11.52 0.39
C ILE A 207 8.11 -12.80 0.42
N SER A 208 8.15 -13.43 1.58
CA SER A 208 8.72 -14.77 1.75
C SER A 208 7.61 -15.74 2.14
N ASN A 209 7.65 -16.94 1.58
CA ASN A 209 6.71 -17.99 1.95
C ASN A 209 7.50 -19.16 2.56
N ASN A 210 7.40 -19.30 3.87
CA ASN A 210 8.11 -20.33 4.64
C ASN A 210 7.45 -21.72 4.56
N SER A 211 6.20 -21.81 4.08
CA SER A 211 5.43 -23.06 4.06
C SER A 211 5.79 -24.01 2.93
N LYS A 212 6.41 -23.50 1.87
CA LYS A 212 6.93 -24.31 0.79
C LYS A 212 8.44 -24.41 0.94
N LEU A 213 8.96 -25.53 1.33
CA LEU A 213 10.36 -26.02 1.51
C LEU A 213 11.48 -25.38 0.63
N LYS A 214 11.29 -24.20 0.02
CA LYS A 214 12.21 -23.61 -0.96
C LYS A 214 12.85 -22.30 -0.54
N TYR A 215 12.63 -21.82 0.67
CA TYR A 215 13.33 -20.60 1.15
C TYR A 215 13.56 -19.55 0.03
N LYS A 216 12.48 -19.15 -0.65
CA LYS A 216 12.57 -18.23 -1.78
C LYS A 216 11.75 -16.98 -1.52
N MET A 217 12.15 -15.91 -2.18
CA MET A 217 11.42 -14.64 -2.19
C MET A 217 10.51 -14.57 -3.41
N TYR A 218 9.44 -13.84 -3.28
CA TYR A 218 8.45 -13.64 -4.32
C TYR A 218 8.29 -12.14 -4.56
N PRO A 219 8.89 -11.59 -5.64
CA PRO A 219 8.73 -10.19 -5.99
C PRO A 219 7.35 -9.96 -6.60
N ILE A 220 6.72 -8.85 -6.21
CA ILE A 220 5.39 -8.44 -6.64
C ILE A 220 5.46 -7.00 -7.13
N GLU A 221 5.02 -6.74 -8.36
CA GLU A 221 4.74 -5.41 -8.88
C GLU A 221 3.24 -5.16 -8.97
N VAL A 222 2.80 -3.96 -8.61
CA VAL A 222 1.41 -3.52 -8.68
C VAL A 222 1.22 -2.55 -9.83
N LYS A 223 0.25 -2.82 -10.69
CA LYS A 223 -0.07 -2.02 -11.87
C LYS A 223 -1.57 -1.70 -11.89
N SER A 224 -1.93 -0.44 -11.76
CA SER A 224 -3.33 0.02 -11.87
C SER A 224 -3.80 0.11 -13.33
N GLY A 225 -2.88 0.38 -14.27
CA GLY A 225 -3.17 0.52 -15.69
C GLY A 225 -3.19 -0.80 -16.47
N LYS A 226 -3.91 -0.80 -17.59
CA LYS A 226 -3.94 -1.97 -18.52
C LYS A 226 -2.67 -2.12 -19.34
N GLN A 227 -1.87 -1.08 -19.50
CA GLN A 227 -0.58 -1.08 -20.20
C GLN A 227 0.53 -0.75 -19.22
N TYR A 228 1.55 -1.58 -19.15
CA TYR A 228 2.67 -1.40 -18.23
C TYR A 228 3.94 -2.06 -18.77
N LYS A 229 5.08 -1.61 -18.26
CA LYS A 229 6.40 -2.19 -18.55
C LYS A 229 6.75 -3.20 -17.45
N THR A 230 7.46 -4.24 -17.83
CA THR A 230 7.97 -5.30 -16.93
C THR A 230 9.47 -5.23 -16.74
N THR A 231 10.12 -4.15 -17.21
CA THR A 231 11.58 -4.02 -17.23
C THR A 231 12.19 -4.13 -15.83
N SER A 232 11.60 -3.48 -14.85
CA SER A 232 12.07 -3.49 -13.46
C SER A 232 12.05 -4.91 -12.90
N LEU A 233 10.91 -5.60 -13.03
CA LEU A 233 10.75 -6.97 -12.56
C LEU A 233 11.69 -7.94 -13.29
N ASN A 234 11.87 -7.79 -14.59
CA ASN A 234 12.78 -8.64 -15.35
C ASN A 234 14.25 -8.43 -14.93
N ASN A 235 14.68 -7.19 -14.71
CA ASN A 235 16.01 -6.88 -14.19
C ASN A 235 16.22 -7.49 -12.79
N PHE A 236 15.20 -7.42 -11.94
CA PHE A 236 15.24 -8.03 -10.62
C PHE A 236 15.35 -9.56 -10.70
N ARG A 237 14.55 -10.19 -11.57
CA ARG A 237 14.57 -11.64 -11.81
C ARG A 237 15.92 -12.13 -12.30
N GLU A 238 16.55 -11.39 -13.19
CA GLU A 238 17.90 -11.73 -13.71
C GLU A 238 18.95 -11.60 -12.59
N LYS A 239 18.93 -10.48 -11.86
CA LYS A 239 19.89 -10.20 -10.77
C LYS A 239 19.81 -11.24 -9.65
N TYR A 240 18.61 -11.71 -9.29
CA TYR A 240 18.38 -12.59 -8.15
C TYR A 240 17.83 -13.98 -8.53
N LYS A 241 18.06 -14.44 -9.76
CA LYS A 241 17.46 -15.67 -10.33
C LYS A 241 17.55 -16.92 -9.45
N ASN A 242 18.60 -17.04 -8.64
CA ASN A 242 18.81 -18.21 -7.77
C ASN A 242 18.07 -18.08 -6.41
N ARG A 243 17.56 -16.89 -6.07
CA ARG A 243 16.95 -16.56 -4.77
C ARG A 243 15.43 -16.36 -4.85
N ILE A 244 14.88 -16.23 -6.06
CA ILE A 244 13.45 -15.96 -6.27
C ILE A 244 12.67 -17.23 -6.62
N GLY A 245 11.40 -17.27 -6.19
CA GLY A 245 10.38 -18.19 -6.64
C GLY A 245 9.62 -17.64 -7.84
N GLU A 246 8.30 -17.79 -7.83
CA GLU A 246 7.43 -17.13 -8.79
C GLU A 246 7.53 -15.61 -8.63
N SER A 247 7.32 -14.92 -9.75
CA SER A 247 7.26 -13.46 -9.80
C SER A 247 5.86 -13.05 -10.20
N TYR A 248 5.30 -12.05 -9.52
CA TYR A 248 3.92 -11.65 -9.70
C TYR A 248 3.78 -10.22 -10.22
N ILE A 249 2.80 -10.03 -11.07
CA ILE A 249 2.26 -8.71 -11.40
C ILE A 249 0.79 -8.70 -11.02
N ILE A 250 0.40 -7.78 -10.15
CA ILE A 250 -1.01 -7.56 -9.80
C ILE A 250 -1.54 -6.45 -10.72
N HIS A 251 -2.58 -6.76 -11.50
CA HIS A 251 -3.09 -5.89 -12.55
C HIS A 251 -4.61 -6.05 -12.75
N PRO A 252 -5.30 -5.07 -13.37
CA PRO A 252 -6.77 -5.12 -13.53
C PRO A 252 -7.27 -6.11 -14.60
N LYS A 253 -6.38 -6.86 -15.27
CA LYS A 253 -6.78 -7.87 -16.26
C LYS A 253 -6.96 -9.23 -15.59
N ASN A 254 -7.50 -10.17 -16.37
CA ASN A 254 -7.65 -11.56 -15.92
C ASN A 254 -6.30 -12.25 -15.69
N LEU A 255 -6.33 -13.37 -14.95
CA LEU A 255 -5.13 -14.18 -14.71
C LEU A 255 -4.52 -14.64 -16.04
N ILE A 256 -3.21 -14.43 -16.16
CA ILE A 256 -2.41 -14.89 -17.29
C ILE A 256 -0.98 -15.18 -16.83
N ILE A 257 -0.35 -16.18 -17.41
CA ILE A 257 1.08 -16.45 -17.24
C ILE A 257 1.78 -16.05 -18.52
N LYS A 258 2.72 -15.12 -18.40
CA LYS A 258 3.48 -14.62 -19.55
C LYS A 258 4.96 -14.47 -19.18
N ASP A 259 5.87 -14.99 -20.00
CA ASP A 259 7.33 -14.89 -19.84
C ASP A 259 7.81 -15.37 -18.44
N GLY A 260 7.12 -16.37 -17.87
CA GLY A 260 7.39 -16.90 -16.53
C GLY A 260 6.99 -15.93 -15.39
N ILE A 261 6.14 -14.94 -15.67
CA ILE A 261 5.52 -14.05 -14.68
C ILE A 261 4.05 -14.43 -14.55
N ILE A 262 3.58 -14.55 -13.32
CA ILE A 262 2.19 -14.82 -13.00
C ILE A 262 1.49 -13.46 -12.81
N CYS A 263 0.65 -13.10 -13.76
CA CYS A 263 -0.14 -11.87 -13.68
C CYS A 263 -1.52 -12.20 -13.13
N ILE A 264 -1.85 -11.68 -11.96
CA ILE A 264 -3.11 -11.95 -11.26
C ILE A 264 -3.96 -10.68 -11.11
N PRO A 265 -5.29 -10.80 -11.12
CA PRO A 265 -6.15 -9.68 -10.75
C PRO A 265 -6.04 -9.39 -9.26
N PRO A 266 -6.28 -8.13 -8.83
CA PRO A 266 -6.03 -7.70 -7.45
C PRO A 266 -6.85 -8.47 -6.40
N TYR A 267 -8.05 -8.90 -6.72
CA TYR A 267 -8.89 -9.71 -5.82
C TYR A 267 -8.32 -11.12 -5.52
N MET A 268 -7.28 -11.54 -6.23
CA MET A 268 -6.57 -12.81 -5.99
C MET A 268 -5.34 -12.65 -5.09
N THR A 269 -4.98 -11.44 -4.68
CA THR A 269 -3.80 -11.18 -3.83
C THR A 269 -3.79 -11.97 -2.54
N MET A 270 -4.96 -12.19 -1.93
CA MET A 270 -5.08 -12.98 -0.69
C MET A 270 -4.74 -14.47 -0.86
N MET A 271 -4.46 -14.93 -2.07
CA MET A 271 -4.03 -16.31 -2.34
C MET A 271 -2.50 -16.46 -2.33
N LEU A 272 -1.76 -15.35 -2.24
CA LEU A 272 -0.32 -15.32 -2.13
C LEU A 272 0.11 -15.55 -0.69
#